data_36a15bbcb96512ee53b9446ebeb70bc8
#
_entry.id   36a15bbcb96512ee53b9446ebeb70bc8
#
_cell.length_a   1.000
_cell.length_b   1.000
_cell.length_c   1.000
_cell.angle_alpha   90.00
_cell.angle_beta   90.00
_cell.angle_gamma   90.00
#
_symmetry.space_group_name_H-M   'P 1'
#
loop_
_entity.id
_entity.type
_entity.pdbx_description
1 polymer ?
#
loop_
_entity_poly.entity_id
_entity_poly.type
_entity_poly.pdbx_seq_one_letter_code
_entity_poly.pdbx_strand_id
1 'polypeptide(L)'
;MWQSFRTRPFSRTPALGSEAHSIFVTATDTNPLSAEPELVISEYAELFVSGLTVINQLTLGKTYVCTRDDSRVPGEGIPDVEFKQFKGPHPAGLAGTHIHMVDPVSENKTVWQIGYQDVIAIGHLFSTGQLMTERVVAIGGPRTSSPGLFKVRVGACLDDAVMSSSPNLDNARVVSGSVLSGRGSEPTKNYLGKFHNQITILEEGNHREFLGWQKPGFDKYSVTNIYGGSWLKGKLFPFTTSTGGSKRAMVPVGTYERVMPLDIL
;
A
#
# COMPACT_ATOMS: atom_id res chain seq x y z
N MET A 1 -6.36 11.46 15.68
CA MET A 1 -6.16 10.07 15.23
C MET A 1 -7.44 9.42 14.64
N TRP A 2 -8.65 9.88 14.99
CA TRP A 2 -9.92 9.31 14.48
C TRP A 2 -10.01 9.18 12.96
N GLN A 3 -9.46 10.12 12.23
CA GLN A 3 -9.40 10.11 10.76
C GLN A 3 -8.53 8.98 10.16
N SER A 4 -7.81 8.23 10.97
CA SER A 4 -7.02 7.08 10.50
C SER A 4 -7.88 5.83 10.26
N PHE A 5 -9.05 5.77 10.88
CA PHE A 5 -10.03 4.72 10.63
C PHE A 5 -10.78 4.95 9.31
N ARG A 6 -11.07 3.85 8.64
CA ARG A 6 -11.96 3.80 7.47
C ARG A 6 -13.02 2.74 7.66
N THR A 7 -14.26 3.10 7.37
CA THR A 7 -15.38 2.15 7.39
C THR A 7 -15.39 1.30 6.13
N ARG A 8 -15.87 0.09 6.24
CA ARG A 8 -16.33 -0.73 5.13
C ARG A 8 -17.79 -1.13 5.39
N PRO A 9 -18.66 -0.94 4.42
CA PRO A 9 -18.48 -0.40 3.07
C PRO A 9 -18.18 1.11 3.04
N PHE A 10 -17.90 1.64 1.84
CA PHE A 10 -17.77 3.06 1.45
C PHE A 10 -16.49 3.80 1.89
N SER A 11 -15.56 3.18 2.59
CA SER A 11 -14.25 3.77 2.97
C SER A 11 -14.33 5.21 3.53
N ARG A 12 -15.32 5.48 4.38
CA ARG A 12 -15.53 6.79 5.04
C ARG A 12 -14.85 6.81 6.40
N THR A 13 -14.58 8.00 6.92
CA THR A 13 -14.23 8.16 8.33
C THR A 13 -15.48 7.81 9.18
N PRO A 14 -15.35 6.96 10.21
CA PRO A 14 -16.49 6.63 11.08
C PRO A 14 -17.11 7.88 11.68
N ALA A 15 -18.43 7.92 11.78
CA ALA A 15 -19.12 8.99 12.50
C ALA A 15 -18.77 8.92 14.00
N LEU A 16 -18.73 10.06 14.67
CA LEU A 16 -18.52 10.09 16.11
C LEU A 16 -19.70 9.38 16.81
N GLY A 17 -19.38 8.51 17.77
CA GLY A 17 -20.38 7.71 18.47
C GLY A 17 -20.90 6.48 17.70
N SER A 18 -20.38 6.20 16.49
CA SER A 18 -20.67 4.94 15.79
C SER A 18 -19.81 3.80 16.34
N GLU A 19 -20.33 2.59 16.26
CA GLU A 19 -19.65 1.37 16.69
C GLU A 19 -19.29 0.51 15.48
N ALA A 20 -18.14 -0.17 15.56
CA ALA A 20 -17.73 -1.16 14.59
C ALA A 20 -18.19 -2.54 15.01
N HIS A 21 -18.66 -3.36 14.07
CA HIS A 21 -18.86 -4.79 14.33
C HIS A 21 -17.54 -5.50 14.63
N SER A 22 -16.50 -5.14 13.90
CA SER A 22 -15.13 -5.58 14.11
C SER A 22 -14.14 -4.56 13.57
N ILE A 23 -12.88 -4.62 14.02
CA ILE A 23 -11.81 -3.73 13.57
C ILE A 23 -10.70 -4.56 12.92
N PHE A 24 -10.25 -4.14 11.75
CA PHE A 24 -9.17 -4.78 11.01
C PHE A 24 -7.91 -3.92 11.04
N VAL A 25 -6.83 -4.48 11.55
CA VAL A 25 -5.49 -3.89 11.50
C VAL A 25 -4.73 -4.52 10.35
N THR A 26 -4.37 -3.73 9.36
CA THR A 26 -3.57 -4.19 8.23
C THR A 26 -2.09 -4.12 8.60
N ALA A 27 -1.50 -5.29 8.94
CA ALA A 27 -0.09 -5.47 9.27
C ALA A 27 0.64 -6.31 8.22
N THR A 28 0.15 -6.27 6.98
CA THR A 28 0.79 -6.82 5.79
C THR A 28 0.61 -5.85 4.63
N ASP A 29 1.56 -5.82 3.71
CA ASP A 29 1.49 -5.00 2.50
C ASP A 29 2.08 -5.79 1.33
N THR A 30 1.29 -5.96 0.27
CA THR A 30 1.69 -6.68 -0.95
C THR A 30 1.84 -5.74 -2.15
N ASN A 31 1.83 -4.42 -1.92
CA ASN A 31 2.12 -3.47 -2.97
C ASN A 31 3.57 -3.61 -3.45
N PRO A 32 3.84 -3.46 -4.75
CA PRO A 32 5.21 -3.44 -5.24
C PRO A 32 6.06 -2.38 -4.53
N LEU A 33 7.26 -2.75 -4.09
CA LEU A 33 8.22 -1.86 -3.41
C LEU A 33 7.74 -1.32 -2.04
N SER A 34 6.74 -1.92 -1.43
CA SER A 34 6.34 -1.56 -0.07
C SER A 34 7.37 -2.02 0.97
N ALA A 35 7.39 -1.34 2.12
CA ALA A 35 8.13 -1.81 3.27
C ALA A 35 7.50 -3.10 3.82
N GLU A 36 8.32 -4.00 4.37
CA GLU A 36 7.80 -5.11 5.19
C GLU A 36 7.29 -4.54 6.52
N PRO A 37 5.98 -4.66 6.83
CA PRO A 37 5.42 -4.07 8.04
C PRO A 37 6.06 -4.56 9.34
N GLU A 38 6.50 -5.82 9.38
CA GLU A 38 7.16 -6.42 10.54
C GLU A 38 8.41 -5.63 10.95
N LEU A 39 9.21 -5.14 10.00
CA LEU A 39 10.41 -4.35 10.30
C LEU A 39 10.06 -3.06 11.05
N VAL A 40 9.00 -2.40 10.63
CA VAL A 40 8.55 -1.16 11.28
C VAL A 40 7.88 -1.45 12.61
N ILE A 41 7.06 -2.48 12.69
CA ILE A 41 6.37 -2.87 13.93
C ILE A 41 7.38 -3.30 14.99
N SER A 42 8.44 -4.03 14.62
CA SER A 42 9.46 -4.49 15.56
C SER A 42 10.22 -3.32 16.19
N GLU A 43 10.47 -2.22 15.45
CA GLU A 43 11.10 -1.01 16.01
C GLU A 43 10.18 -0.31 17.02
N TYR A 44 8.87 -0.40 16.87
CA TYR A 44 7.88 0.26 17.71
C TYR A 44 6.96 -0.73 18.42
N ALA A 45 7.48 -1.90 18.82
CA ALA A 45 6.69 -3.02 19.32
C ALA A 45 5.78 -2.67 20.51
N GLU A 46 6.31 -1.97 21.50
CA GLU A 46 5.55 -1.57 22.69
C GLU A 46 4.43 -0.59 22.35
N LEU A 47 4.69 0.34 21.45
CA LEU A 47 3.69 1.30 20.98
C LEU A 47 2.61 0.62 20.15
N PHE A 48 2.97 -0.38 19.34
CA PHE A 48 2.00 -1.15 18.59
C PHE A 48 1.06 -1.93 19.49
N VAL A 49 1.59 -2.62 20.53
CA VAL A 49 0.79 -3.36 21.53
C VAL A 49 -0.12 -2.40 22.32
N SER A 50 0.41 -1.27 22.77
CA SER A 50 -0.38 -0.22 23.42
C SER A 50 -1.51 0.28 22.52
N GLY A 51 -1.21 0.55 21.24
CA GLY A 51 -2.20 0.96 20.26
C GLY A 51 -3.28 -0.10 20.01
N LEU A 52 -2.91 -1.38 19.90
CA LEU A 52 -3.86 -2.49 19.79
C LEU A 52 -4.80 -2.53 20.99
N THR A 53 -4.28 -2.39 22.20
CA THR A 53 -5.07 -2.38 23.43
C THR A 53 -6.09 -1.24 23.42
N VAL A 54 -5.69 -0.06 22.96
CA VAL A 54 -6.59 1.11 22.88
C VAL A 54 -7.68 0.91 21.83
N ILE A 55 -7.32 0.49 20.59
CA ILE A 55 -8.32 0.35 19.53
C ILE A 55 -9.31 -0.80 19.81
N ASN A 56 -8.87 -1.82 20.51
CA ASN A 56 -9.73 -2.93 20.92
C ASN A 56 -10.89 -2.49 21.82
N GLN A 57 -10.76 -1.37 22.53
CA GLN A 57 -11.84 -0.80 23.33
C GLN A 57 -12.91 -0.06 22.49
N LEU A 58 -12.69 0.10 21.19
CA LEU A 58 -13.61 0.81 20.29
C LEU A 58 -14.67 -0.09 19.66
N THR A 59 -14.65 -1.38 19.96
CA THR A 59 -15.63 -2.36 19.50
C THR A 59 -15.98 -3.35 20.58
N LEU A 60 -17.22 -3.81 20.60
CA LEU A 60 -17.64 -4.95 21.39
C LEU A 60 -17.37 -6.29 20.68
N GLY A 61 -16.99 -6.23 19.43
CA GLY A 61 -16.61 -7.38 18.62
C GLY A 61 -15.11 -7.66 18.69
N LYS A 62 -14.58 -8.27 17.65
CA LYS A 62 -13.17 -8.67 17.59
C LYS A 62 -12.31 -7.66 16.84
N THR A 63 -11.06 -7.55 17.25
CA THR A 63 -10.01 -6.87 16.51
C THR A 63 -9.14 -7.90 15.80
N TYR A 64 -9.11 -7.86 14.46
CA TYR A 64 -8.32 -8.76 13.64
C TYR A 64 -7.03 -8.10 13.21
N VAL A 65 -5.89 -8.68 13.56
CA VAL A 65 -4.57 -8.25 13.08
C VAL A 65 -4.19 -9.15 11.90
N CYS A 66 -4.19 -8.57 10.70
CA CYS A 66 -3.90 -9.29 9.47
C CYS A 66 -2.43 -9.18 9.14
N THR A 67 -1.73 -10.30 9.21
CA THR A 67 -0.28 -10.41 9.04
C THR A 67 0.08 -11.28 7.83
N ARG A 68 1.34 -11.22 7.43
CA ARG A 68 1.89 -12.17 6.48
C ARG A 68 2.11 -13.53 7.17
N ASP A 69 2.11 -14.60 6.38
CA ASP A 69 2.24 -16.00 6.79
C ASP A 69 3.42 -16.28 7.76
N ASP A 70 4.58 -15.68 7.50
CA ASP A 70 5.80 -15.94 8.26
C ASP A 70 6.16 -14.82 9.25
N SER A 71 5.29 -13.79 9.41
CA SER A 71 5.64 -12.60 10.20
C SER A 71 5.38 -12.80 11.69
N ARG A 72 6.26 -12.20 12.50
CA ARG A 72 6.17 -12.18 13.96
C ARG A 72 5.79 -10.78 14.44
N VAL A 73 4.50 -10.54 14.53
CA VAL A 73 3.96 -9.26 14.99
C VAL A 73 3.57 -9.40 16.46
N PRO A 74 3.99 -8.49 17.36
CA PRO A 74 3.68 -8.55 18.78
C PRO A 74 2.21 -8.25 19.04
N GLY A 75 1.70 -8.72 20.20
CA GLY A 75 0.32 -8.46 20.65
C GLY A 75 -0.53 -9.72 20.80
N GLU A 76 0.05 -10.90 20.63
CA GLU A 76 -0.61 -12.16 20.97
C GLU A 76 -0.99 -12.20 22.46
N GLY A 77 -2.18 -12.71 22.76
CA GLY A 77 -2.69 -12.82 24.15
C GLY A 77 -3.50 -11.60 24.64
N ILE A 78 -3.66 -10.55 23.84
CA ILE A 78 -4.61 -9.47 24.16
C ILE A 78 -6.03 -10.04 23.98
N PRO A 79 -6.93 -9.93 24.98
CA PRO A 79 -8.31 -10.40 24.86
C PRO A 79 -9.01 -9.80 23.64
N ASP A 80 -9.83 -10.59 22.95
CA ASP A 80 -10.58 -10.21 21.75
C ASP A 80 -9.76 -9.72 20.55
N VAL A 81 -8.43 -9.88 20.60
CA VAL A 81 -7.53 -9.66 19.45
C VAL A 81 -7.15 -11.01 18.83
N GLU A 82 -7.47 -11.17 17.55
CA GLU A 82 -7.14 -12.37 16.78
C GLU A 82 -6.16 -12.06 15.64
N PHE A 83 -5.14 -12.88 15.52
CA PHE A 83 -4.18 -12.80 14.41
C PHE A 83 -4.65 -13.67 13.24
N LYS A 84 -4.69 -13.12 12.04
CA LYS A 84 -5.05 -13.82 10.79
C LYS A 84 -3.91 -13.69 9.80
N GLN A 85 -3.41 -14.82 9.34
CA GLN A 85 -2.30 -14.88 8.40
C GLN A 85 -2.80 -14.94 6.96
N PHE A 86 -2.15 -14.18 6.10
CA PHE A 86 -2.43 -14.11 4.67
C PHE A 86 -1.19 -14.40 3.85
N LYS A 87 -1.36 -15.18 2.78
CA LYS A 87 -0.28 -15.59 1.87
C LYS A 87 -0.73 -15.39 0.43
N GLY A 88 0.17 -14.93 -0.39
CA GLY A 88 -0.06 -14.80 -1.82
C GLY A 88 0.44 -13.49 -2.40
N PRO A 89 0.31 -13.34 -3.73
CA PRO A 89 0.62 -12.08 -4.40
C PRO A 89 -0.43 -11.02 -4.06
N HIS A 90 -0.16 -9.78 -4.48
CA HIS A 90 -1.19 -8.74 -4.45
C HIS A 90 -2.47 -9.27 -5.17
N PRO A 91 -3.67 -9.11 -4.59
CA PRO A 91 -4.07 -8.22 -3.48
C PRO A 91 -4.13 -8.84 -2.07
N ALA A 92 -3.38 -9.91 -1.78
CA ALA A 92 -3.44 -10.58 -0.47
C ALA A 92 -3.21 -9.64 0.74
N GLY A 93 -2.48 -8.54 0.57
CA GLY A 93 -2.22 -7.53 1.60
C GLY A 93 -3.24 -6.39 1.68
N LEU A 94 -4.33 -6.43 0.92
CA LEU A 94 -5.34 -5.39 0.97
C LEU A 94 -6.38 -5.64 2.08
N ALA A 95 -6.76 -4.58 2.77
CA ALA A 95 -7.80 -4.65 3.80
C ALA A 95 -9.14 -5.20 3.28
N GLY A 96 -9.50 -4.92 2.02
CA GLY A 96 -10.69 -5.47 1.40
C GLY A 96 -10.66 -7.00 1.33
N THR A 97 -9.53 -7.58 0.93
CA THR A 97 -9.32 -9.03 0.91
C THR A 97 -9.44 -9.63 2.32
N HIS A 98 -8.80 -8.99 3.31
CA HIS A 98 -8.86 -9.44 4.70
C HIS A 98 -10.29 -9.47 5.23
N ILE A 99 -11.02 -8.39 5.04
CA ILE A 99 -12.41 -8.26 5.50
C ILE A 99 -13.29 -9.29 4.81
N HIS A 100 -13.17 -9.43 3.49
CA HIS A 100 -13.96 -10.40 2.74
C HIS A 100 -13.76 -11.83 3.22
N MET A 101 -12.51 -12.21 3.53
CA MET A 101 -12.17 -13.58 3.93
C MET A 101 -12.49 -13.91 5.40
N VAL A 102 -12.41 -12.93 6.30
CA VAL A 102 -12.52 -13.16 7.75
C VAL A 102 -13.88 -12.78 8.29
N ASP A 103 -14.37 -11.59 7.95
CA ASP A 103 -15.61 -11.05 8.51
C ASP A 103 -16.27 -10.09 7.51
N PRO A 104 -16.89 -10.65 6.43
CA PRO A 104 -17.41 -9.87 5.32
C PRO A 104 -18.51 -8.90 5.75
N VAL A 105 -18.49 -7.73 5.14
CA VAL A 105 -19.50 -6.68 5.34
C VAL A 105 -20.84 -7.05 4.72
N SER A 106 -21.89 -6.45 5.20
CA SER A 106 -23.25 -6.55 4.66
C SER A 106 -23.98 -5.21 4.77
N GLU A 107 -25.20 -5.14 4.30
CA GLU A 107 -26.03 -3.93 4.40
C GLU A 107 -26.16 -3.40 5.83
N ASN A 108 -26.24 -4.30 6.80
CA ASN A 108 -26.42 -3.97 8.24
C ASN A 108 -25.15 -4.16 9.07
N LYS A 109 -24.00 -4.40 8.44
CA LYS A 109 -22.75 -4.71 9.13
C LYS A 109 -21.63 -3.83 8.64
N THR A 110 -21.17 -2.94 9.51
CA THR A 110 -20.04 -2.04 9.24
C THR A 110 -18.81 -2.49 10.02
N VAL A 111 -17.69 -2.65 9.36
CA VAL A 111 -16.39 -2.90 9.98
C VAL A 111 -15.47 -1.71 9.75
N TRP A 112 -14.47 -1.56 10.63
CA TRP A 112 -13.47 -0.51 10.48
C TRP A 112 -12.13 -1.13 10.13
N GLN A 113 -11.31 -0.37 9.41
CA GLN A 113 -9.94 -0.73 9.11
C GLN A 113 -8.97 0.38 9.50
N ILE A 114 -7.76 -0.01 9.87
CA ILE A 114 -6.66 0.90 10.21
C ILE A 114 -5.32 0.27 9.80
N GLY A 115 -4.36 1.08 9.37
CA GLY A 115 -3.00 0.64 9.05
C GLY A 115 -2.13 0.51 10.29
N TYR A 116 -1.13 -0.37 10.24
CA TYR A 116 -0.24 -0.66 11.37
C TYR A 116 0.50 0.57 11.91
N GLN A 117 0.93 1.51 11.06
CA GLN A 117 1.61 2.73 11.52
C GLN A 117 0.66 3.69 12.24
N ASP A 118 -0.62 3.71 11.86
CA ASP A 118 -1.60 4.50 12.57
C ASP A 118 -1.94 3.89 13.95
N VAL A 119 -1.84 2.55 14.08
CA VAL A 119 -1.92 1.86 15.40
C VAL A 119 -0.75 2.26 16.29
N ILE A 120 0.47 2.24 15.76
CA ILE A 120 1.67 2.72 16.47
C ILE A 120 1.48 4.18 16.93
N ALA A 121 0.98 5.04 16.04
CA ALA A 121 0.74 6.45 16.35
C ALA A 121 -0.34 6.66 17.44
N ILE A 122 -1.37 5.80 17.49
CA ILE A 122 -2.35 5.79 18.58
C ILE A 122 -1.68 5.38 19.89
N GLY A 123 -0.88 4.30 19.87
CA GLY A 123 -0.13 3.87 21.06
C GLY A 123 0.80 4.97 21.57
N HIS A 124 1.52 5.65 20.69
CA HIS A 124 2.35 6.79 21.05
C HIS A 124 1.55 7.92 21.72
N LEU A 125 0.40 8.27 21.13
CA LEU A 125 -0.46 9.31 21.70
C LEU A 125 -0.92 8.95 23.14
N PHE A 126 -1.36 7.73 23.35
CA PHE A 126 -1.87 7.30 24.66
C PHE A 126 -0.76 7.08 25.69
N SER A 127 0.46 6.75 25.26
CA SER A 127 1.62 6.59 26.16
C SER A 127 2.28 7.91 26.51
N THR A 128 2.30 8.90 25.60
CA THR A 128 3.08 10.14 25.81
C THR A 128 2.23 11.41 25.89
N GLY A 129 0.97 11.35 25.46
CA GLY A 129 0.12 12.53 25.29
C GLY A 129 0.45 13.39 24.07
N GLN A 130 1.39 12.97 23.22
CA GLN A 130 1.86 13.71 22.05
C GLN A 130 1.47 12.98 20.75
N LEU A 131 1.21 13.77 19.70
CA LEU A 131 0.97 13.20 18.37
C LEU A 131 2.29 12.73 17.74
N MET A 132 2.30 11.52 17.23
CA MET A 132 3.39 11.05 16.37
C MET A 132 3.29 11.75 15.01
N THR A 133 4.28 12.59 14.71
CA THR A 133 4.30 13.41 13.49
C THR A 133 5.15 12.80 12.38
N GLU A 134 5.82 11.70 12.65
CA GLU A 134 6.68 10.99 11.68
C GLU A 134 6.04 9.67 11.26
N ARG A 135 6.43 9.25 10.07
CA ARG A 135 6.04 7.98 9.46
C ARG A 135 7.23 7.36 8.75
N VAL A 136 7.33 6.04 8.79
CA VAL A 136 8.31 5.29 8.01
C VAL A 136 7.74 5.06 6.60
N VAL A 137 8.50 5.48 5.60
CA VAL A 137 8.09 5.44 4.19
C VAL A 137 9.15 4.71 3.39
N ALA A 138 8.75 3.75 2.57
CA ALA A 138 9.63 3.11 1.60
C ALA A 138 9.79 4.03 0.39
N ILE A 139 11.00 4.34 0.01
CA ILE A 139 11.30 5.07 -1.23
C ILE A 139 12.00 4.12 -2.19
N GLY A 140 11.42 3.93 -3.35
CA GLY A 140 11.94 2.98 -4.33
C GLY A 140 11.42 3.25 -5.75
N GLY A 141 11.97 2.51 -6.70
CA GLY A 141 11.59 2.60 -8.10
C GLY A 141 12.80 2.63 -9.03
N PRO A 142 12.60 2.46 -10.34
CA PRO A 142 13.71 2.36 -11.31
C PRO A 142 14.53 3.66 -11.45
N ARG A 143 14.01 4.79 -10.98
CA ARG A 143 14.72 6.10 -10.97
C ARG A 143 15.26 6.48 -9.59
N THR A 144 15.21 5.57 -8.62
CA THR A 144 15.75 5.79 -7.28
C THR A 144 17.22 5.38 -7.24
N SER A 145 18.11 6.29 -6.83
CA SER A 145 19.55 6.01 -6.72
C SER A 145 19.88 5.21 -5.46
N SER A 146 19.17 5.46 -4.36
CA SER A 146 19.36 4.79 -3.07
C SER A 146 18.01 4.41 -2.47
N PRO A 147 17.45 3.25 -2.85
CA PRO A 147 16.18 2.79 -2.28
C PRO A 147 16.33 2.41 -0.80
N GLY A 148 15.29 2.63 -0.01
CA GLY A 148 15.33 2.31 1.42
C GLY A 148 14.12 2.78 2.19
N LEU A 149 14.19 2.64 3.51
CA LEU A 149 13.20 3.13 4.46
C LEU A 149 13.65 4.44 5.07
N PHE A 150 12.78 5.42 5.06
CA PHE A 150 13.07 6.78 5.55
C PHE A 150 12.00 7.21 6.54
N LYS A 151 12.42 7.87 7.63
CA LYS A 151 11.49 8.57 8.52
C LYS A 151 11.20 9.94 7.94
N VAL A 152 9.94 10.18 7.60
CA VAL A 152 9.47 11.45 7.04
C VAL A 152 8.30 11.99 7.83
N ARG A 153 8.09 13.29 7.80
CA ARG A 153 6.91 13.90 8.42
C ARG A 153 5.64 13.50 7.67
N VAL A 154 4.56 13.29 8.42
CA VAL A 154 3.22 13.09 7.83
C VAL A 154 2.86 14.32 7.01
N GLY A 155 2.55 14.11 5.72
CA GLY A 155 2.26 15.19 4.80
C GLY A 155 3.49 15.97 4.30
N ALA A 156 4.70 15.40 4.40
CA ALA A 156 5.92 16.00 3.86
C ALA A 156 5.79 16.30 2.37
N CYS A 157 6.49 17.34 1.91
CA CYS A 157 6.66 17.60 0.49
C CYS A 157 7.42 16.42 -0.15
N LEU A 158 6.93 15.96 -1.30
CA LEU A 158 7.52 14.79 -1.95
C LEU A 158 8.92 15.07 -2.48
N ASP A 159 9.15 16.26 -3.05
CA ASP A 159 10.47 16.63 -3.56
C ASP A 159 11.51 16.62 -2.43
N ASP A 160 11.19 17.21 -1.28
CA ASP A 160 12.07 17.19 -0.11
C ASP A 160 12.31 15.78 0.43
N ALA A 161 11.25 14.97 0.48
CA ALA A 161 11.31 13.60 0.99
C ALA A 161 12.20 12.70 0.13
N VAL A 162 12.22 12.90 -1.19
CA VAL A 162 12.99 12.05 -2.12
C VAL A 162 14.40 12.57 -2.39
N MET A 163 14.72 13.80 -1.99
CA MET A 163 16.00 14.46 -2.28
C MET A 163 17.21 13.61 -1.84
N SER A 164 17.13 12.96 -0.69
CA SER A 164 18.21 12.13 -0.16
C SER A 164 18.39 10.82 -0.95
N SER A 165 17.33 10.27 -1.53
CA SER A 165 17.36 8.99 -2.26
C SER A 165 17.47 9.16 -3.76
N SER A 166 17.10 10.32 -4.31
CA SER A 166 17.10 10.62 -5.74
C SER A 166 17.30 12.12 -5.98
N PRO A 167 18.55 12.60 -5.98
CA PRO A 167 18.83 14.03 -6.15
C PRO A 167 18.52 14.56 -7.56
N ASN A 168 18.40 13.68 -8.54
CA ASN A 168 18.03 14.04 -9.91
C ASN A 168 16.69 13.42 -10.29
N LEU A 169 15.68 14.26 -10.44
CA LEU A 169 14.32 13.89 -10.83
C LEU A 169 14.01 14.22 -12.30
N ASP A 170 15.01 14.54 -13.12
CA ASP A 170 14.81 14.81 -14.54
C ASP A 170 14.15 13.60 -15.21
N ASN A 171 13.08 13.85 -15.95
CA ASN A 171 12.29 12.82 -16.62
C ASN A 171 11.82 11.69 -15.67
N ALA A 172 11.56 12.05 -14.41
CA ALA A 172 11.02 11.14 -13.40
C ALA A 172 9.60 11.53 -13.01
N ARG A 173 8.77 10.52 -12.74
CA ARG A 173 7.46 10.69 -12.11
C ARG A 173 7.54 10.23 -10.68
N VAL A 174 7.32 11.16 -9.76
CA VAL A 174 7.18 10.85 -8.33
C VAL A 174 5.72 10.51 -8.03
N VAL A 175 5.51 9.38 -7.38
CA VAL A 175 4.19 8.89 -7.00
C VAL A 175 4.13 8.78 -5.49
N SER A 176 3.21 9.49 -4.86
CA SER A 176 2.85 9.27 -3.46
C SER A 176 2.04 7.99 -3.37
N GLY A 177 2.61 6.97 -2.75
CA GLY A 177 2.01 5.63 -2.66
C GLY A 177 2.55 4.64 -3.69
N SER A 178 1.84 3.53 -3.86
CA SER A 178 2.15 2.46 -4.78
C SER A 178 1.90 2.85 -6.23
N VAL A 179 2.58 2.21 -7.17
CA VAL A 179 2.28 2.30 -8.61
C VAL A 179 0.85 1.85 -8.96
N LEU A 180 0.24 1.01 -8.11
CA LEU A 180 -1.10 0.46 -8.35
C LEU A 180 -2.22 1.40 -7.89
N SER A 181 -2.01 2.15 -6.81
CA SER A 181 -3.07 2.95 -6.18
C SER A 181 -2.63 4.35 -5.75
N GLY A 182 -1.37 4.70 -5.99
CA GLY A 182 -0.79 5.98 -5.61
C GLY A 182 -1.26 7.14 -6.47
N ARG A 183 -0.85 8.33 -6.05
CA ARG A 183 -1.16 9.59 -6.73
C ARG A 183 0.13 10.22 -7.27
N GLY A 184 0.15 10.54 -8.56
CA GLY A 184 1.25 11.29 -9.17
C GLY A 184 1.42 12.67 -8.49
N SER A 185 2.68 13.07 -8.35
CA SER A 185 3.03 14.42 -7.90
C SER A 185 2.67 15.42 -9.00
N GLU A 186 1.96 16.47 -8.62
CA GLU A 186 1.64 17.65 -9.43
C GLU A 186 1.97 18.89 -8.60
N PRO A 187 2.26 20.06 -9.20
CA PRO A 187 2.62 21.27 -8.46
C PRO A 187 1.67 21.63 -7.32
N THR A 188 0.38 21.32 -7.47
CA THR A 188 -0.67 21.60 -6.47
C THR A 188 -0.89 20.44 -5.49
N LYS A 189 -0.31 19.26 -5.73
CA LYS A 189 -0.53 18.01 -4.97
C LYS A 189 0.78 17.29 -4.66
N ASN A 190 1.82 18.03 -4.37
CA ASN A 190 3.17 17.52 -4.13
C ASN A 190 3.43 17.18 -2.66
N TYR A 191 2.50 16.46 -2.04
CA TYR A 191 2.60 16.09 -0.63
C TYR A 191 2.28 14.60 -0.43
N LEU A 192 2.97 13.99 0.55
CA LEU A 192 2.73 12.61 0.94
C LEU A 192 1.30 12.43 1.46
N GLY A 193 0.57 11.51 0.84
CA GLY A 193 -0.79 11.18 1.24
C GLY A 193 -0.84 10.52 2.63
N LYS A 194 -1.87 10.85 3.41
CA LYS A 194 -2.01 10.36 4.80
C LYS A 194 -1.90 8.83 4.94
N PHE A 195 -2.43 8.09 3.98
CA PHE A 195 -2.46 6.62 4.02
C PHE A 195 -1.35 5.96 3.20
N HIS A 196 -0.42 6.75 2.68
CA HIS A 196 0.68 6.24 1.87
C HIS A 196 1.90 5.96 2.73
N ASN A 197 2.40 4.72 2.66
CA ASN A 197 3.59 4.25 3.36
C ASN A 197 4.78 4.07 2.41
N GLN A 198 4.64 4.53 1.17
CA GLN A 198 5.72 4.48 0.18
C GLN A 198 5.66 5.67 -0.77
N ILE A 199 6.81 5.95 -1.39
CA ILE A 199 6.97 6.87 -2.51
C ILE A 199 7.66 6.10 -3.63
N THR A 200 7.06 6.11 -4.81
CA THR A 200 7.59 5.39 -5.98
C THR A 200 8.09 6.37 -7.01
N ILE A 201 9.31 6.18 -7.49
CA ILE A 201 9.95 7.04 -8.49
C ILE A 201 10.13 6.25 -9.79
N LEU A 202 9.35 6.62 -10.80
CA LEU A 202 9.32 5.98 -12.10
C LEU A 202 10.00 6.85 -13.15
N GLU A 203 10.45 6.24 -14.22
CA GLU A 203 10.83 6.97 -15.42
C GLU A 203 9.58 7.43 -16.15
N GLU A 204 9.53 8.72 -16.54
CA GLU A 204 8.45 9.27 -17.34
C GLU A 204 8.57 8.81 -18.79
N GLY A 205 7.58 8.07 -19.27
CA GLY A 205 7.58 7.43 -20.58
C GLY A 205 7.21 8.38 -21.72
N ASN A 206 7.90 9.51 -21.84
CA ASN A 206 7.68 10.48 -22.92
C ASN A 206 8.33 10.08 -24.25
N HIS A 207 9.21 9.10 -24.22
CA HIS A 207 9.93 8.65 -25.43
C HIS A 207 9.03 7.75 -26.29
N ARG A 208 8.89 8.12 -27.57
CA ARG A 208 8.26 7.27 -28.58
C ARG A 208 9.33 6.47 -29.32
N GLU A 209 9.29 5.18 -29.17
CA GLU A 209 10.17 4.28 -29.90
C GLU A 209 9.72 4.17 -31.36
N PHE A 210 10.66 4.44 -32.29
CA PHE A 210 10.40 4.29 -33.71
C PHE A 210 10.21 2.81 -34.06
N LEU A 211 9.11 2.48 -34.72
CA LEU A 211 8.71 1.10 -35.07
C LEU A 211 8.73 0.12 -33.89
N GLY A 212 8.47 0.60 -32.66
CA GLY A 212 8.50 -0.22 -31.45
C GLY A 212 7.54 -1.42 -31.47
N TRP A 213 6.49 -1.36 -32.27
CA TRP A 213 5.52 -2.42 -32.46
C TRP A 213 6.02 -3.58 -33.33
N GLN A 214 7.07 -3.37 -34.15
CA GLN A 214 7.70 -4.40 -34.98
C GLN A 214 8.91 -5.07 -34.32
N LYS A 215 9.41 -4.49 -33.22
CA LYS A 215 10.57 -5.04 -32.51
C LYS A 215 10.19 -6.28 -31.71
N PRO A 216 11.07 -7.27 -31.57
CA PRO A 216 10.82 -8.48 -30.79
C PRO A 216 10.62 -8.19 -29.29
N GLY A 217 11.10 -7.05 -28.77
CA GLY A 217 10.80 -6.54 -27.42
C GLY A 217 11.21 -7.49 -26.29
N PHE A 218 12.43 -8.00 -26.29
CA PHE A 218 12.95 -8.85 -25.21
C PHE A 218 13.09 -8.14 -23.87
N ASP A 219 13.10 -6.83 -23.86
CA ASP A 219 13.16 -5.93 -22.71
C ASP A 219 11.79 -5.36 -22.31
N LYS A 220 10.74 -5.74 -23.01
CA LYS A 220 9.37 -5.26 -22.78
C LYS A 220 8.52 -6.30 -22.07
N TYR A 221 7.75 -5.82 -21.09
CA TYR A 221 6.71 -6.60 -20.45
C TYR A 221 5.37 -6.38 -21.15
N SER A 222 4.62 -7.45 -21.34
CA SER A 222 3.21 -7.38 -21.74
C SER A 222 2.42 -8.46 -21.01
N VAL A 223 1.17 -8.16 -20.68
CA VAL A 223 0.24 -9.11 -20.01
C VAL A 223 -0.04 -10.31 -20.92
N THR A 224 -0.14 -10.06 -22.22
CA THR A 224 -0.26 -11.11 -23.24
C THR A 224 1.12 -11.37 -23.85
N ASN A 225 1.39 -12.61 -24.26
CA ASN A 225 2.69 -13.05 -24.80
C ASN A 225 2.96 -12.48 -26.21
N ILE A 226 2.95 -11.15 -26.34
CA ILE A 226 3.14 -10.46 -27.62
C ILE A 226 4.63 -10.23 -27.90
N TYR A 227 5.41 -9.96 -26.85
CA TYR A 227 6.84 -9.66 -26.96
C TYR A 227 7.71 -10.86 -26.56
N GLY A 228 8.90 -10.94 -27.13
CA GLY A 228 9.90 -11.97 -26.82
C GLY A 228 10.32 -11.96 -25.33
N GLY A 229 10.14 -10.85 -24.61
CA GLY A 229 10.34 -10.78 -23.17
C GLY A 229 9.49 -11.78 -22.38
N SER A 230 8.33 -12.16 -22.88
CA SER A 230 7.44 -13.16 -22.25
C SER A 230 8.02 -14.58 -22.21
N TRP A 231 8.98 -14.91 -23.07
CA TRP A 231 9.66 -16.20 -23.09
C TRP A 231 10.77 -16.31 -22.04
N LEU A 232 11.22 -15.16 -21.51
CA LEU A 232 12.27 -15.08 -20.51
C LEU A 232 11.67 -15.23 -19.11
N LYS A 233 11.43 -16.46 -18.70
CA LYS A 233 10.88 -16.75 -17.34
C LYS A 233 11.81 -16.20 -16.26
N GLY A 234 11.24 -15.50 -15.28
CA GLY A 234 11.98 -14.94 -14.15
C GLY A 234 12.70 -13.63 -14.40
N LYS A 235 12.61 -13.05 -15.59
CA LYS A 235 13.15 -11.72 -15.85
C LYS A 235 12.32 -10.66 -15.14
N LEU A 236 13.01 -9.80 -14.39
CA LEU A 236 12.41 -8.61 -13.78
C LEU A 236 12.49 -7.45 -14.78
N PHE A 237 11.39 -6.73 -14.91
CA PHE A 237 11.29 -5.57 -15.79
C PHE A 237 11.16 -4.29 -14.95
N PRO A 238 11.91 -3.22 -15.26
CA PRO A 238 11.70 -1.94 -14.62
C PRO A 238 10.36 -1.35 -15.08
N PHE A 239 9.46 -1.08 -14.14
CA PHE A 239 8.22 -0.40 -14.47
C PHE A 239 8.47 1.07 -14.78
N THR A 240 7.92 1.54 -15.89
CA THR A 240 7.91 2.94 -16.32
C THR A 240 6.46 3.39 -16.47
N THR A 241 6.23 4.67 -16.82
CA THR A 241 4.89 5.14 -17.15
C THR A 241 4.44 4.75 -18.57
N SER A 242 5.32 4.11 -19.36
CA SER A 242 5.01 3.58 -20.67
C SER A 242 4.25 2.26 -20.57
N THR A 243 3.28 2.05 -21.45
CA THR A 243 2.58 0.77 -21.58
C THR A 243 3.48 -0.35 -22.15
N GLY A 244 4.71 -0.01 -22.57
CA GLY A 244 5.64 -0.95 -23.19
C GLY A 244 5.21 -1.46 -24.57
N GLY A 245 4.05 -1.05 -25.05
CA GLY A 245 3.45 -1.47 -26.32
C GLY A 245 3.00 -0.31 -27.20
N SER A 246 2.53 -0.62 -28.40
CA SER A 246 1.84 0.34 -29.25
C SER A 246 0.51 0.72 -28.61
N LYS A 247 0.15 2.02 -28.66
CA LYS A 247 -1.21 2.48 -28.30
C LYS A 247 -2.32 1.78 -29.13
N ARG A 248 -1.96 1.15 -30.23
CA ARG A 248 -2.86 0.33 -31.08
C ARG A 248 -2.92 -1.13 -30.68
N ALA A 249 -2.09 -1.58 -29.75
CA ALA A 249 -2.15 -2.92 -29.21
C ALA A 249 -3.31 -3.05 -28.20
N MET A 250 -4.49 -2.58 -28.56
CA MET A 250 -5.71 -3.07 -27.95
C MET A 250 -5.93 -4.49 -28.46
N VAL A 251 -5.27 -5.42 -27.80
CA VAL A 251 -5.54 -6.83 -27.99
C VAL A 251 -6.84 -7.11 -27.28
N PRO A 252 -7.86 -7.69 -27.93
CA PRO A 252 -9.01 -8.21 -27.24
C PRO A 252 -8.52 -9.28 -26.29
N VAL A 253 -8.51 -8.99 -25.00
CA VAL A 253 -7.95 -9.88 -23.97
C VAL A 253 -8.96 -10.89 -23.46
N GLY A 254 -10.07 -11.09 -24.16
CA GLY A 254 -11.10 -12.04 -23.83
C GLY A 254 -12.17 -11.47 -22.91
N THR A 255 -12.63 -12.25 -21.95
CA THR A 255 -13.71 -11.87 -21.04
C THR A 255 -13.27 -10.80 -20.05
N TYR A 256 -14.21 -9.99 -19.57
CA TYR A 256 -13.99 -8.94 -18.57
C TYR A 256 -13.27 -9.47 -17.31
N GLU A 257 -13.54 -10.71 -16.93
CA GLU A 257 -12.93 -11.39 -15.78
C GLU A 257 -11.40 -11.52 -15.84
N ARG A 258 -10.82 -11.47 -17.04
CA ARG A 258 -9.36 -11.51 -17.23
C ARG A 258 -8.71 -10.13 -17.20
N VAL A 259 -9.48 -9.08 -17.36
CA VAL A 259 -8.97 -7.70 -17.57
C VAL A 259 -9.30 -6.79 -16.40
N MET A 260 -10.43 -7.01 -15.75
CA MET A 260 -10.79 -6.26 -14.56
C MET A 260 -10.40 -7.08 -13.34
N PRO A 261 -9.52 -6.58 -12.48
CA PRO A 261 -9.46 -7.07 -11.12
C PRO A 261 -10.82 -6.77 -10.49
N LEU A 262 -11.63 -7.80 -10.30
CA LEU A 262 -12.98 -7.69 -9.72
C LEU A 262 -12.96 -7.39 -8.22
N ASP A 263 -11.87 -6.92 -7.68
CA ASP A 263 -11.80 -6.46 -6.31
C ASP A 263 -12.10 -4.96 -6.23
N ILE A 264 -13.31 -4.61 -6.65
CA ILE A 264 -13.81 -3.21 -6.65
C ILE A 264 -14.65 -2.92 -5.40
N LEU A 265 -14.65 -3.77 -4.40
CA LEU A 265 -15.44 -3.51 -3.19
C LEU A 265 -14.59 -3.28 -1.97
#